data_94cf505ddbcd56faf02b7fcb01362d50
#
_entry.id   94cf505ddbcd56faf02b7fcb01362d50
#
_cell.length_a   1.000
_cell.length_b   1.000
_cell.length_c   1.000
_cell.angle_alpha   90.00
_cell.angle_beta   90.00
_cell.angle_gamma   90.00
#
_symmetry.space_group_name_H-M   'P 1'
#
loop_
_entity.id
_entity.type
_entity.pdbx_description
1 polymer ?
#
loop_
_entity_poly.entity_id
_entity_poly.type
_entity_poly.pdbx_seq_one_letter_code
_entity_poly.pdbx_strand_id
1 'polypeptide(L)'
;APEIFLQNCSAFTARFPEQAARLGLNRQETALQCLQTVPPEYRLVHAKAKGMEYTPTLVVNGSFVHSKYNPQEEARRILNSEFFQTEEVQHRCIFAGLGLGYLASLYIEQFPAAEAVLIEPDKNTFLYCLAARPLAPLFRHKHLSILIGTQPEEAASFLSSTGWNRKI
;
A
#
# COMPACT_ATOMS: atom_id res chain seq x y z
N ALA A 1 1.51 -7.01 14.61
CA ALA A 1 2.62 -7.41 15.48
C ALA A 1 3.89 -6.65 15.08
N PRO A 2 4.77 -6.26 16.02
CA PRO A 2 6.00 -5.52 15.71
C PRO A 2 6.90 -6.23 14.69
N GLU A 3 6.88 -7.55 14.68
CA GLU A 3 7.67 -8.38 13.76
C GLU A 3 7.30 -8.15 12.30
N ILE A 4 6.02 -8.20 11.96
CA ILE A 4 5.54 -7.93 10.58
C ILE A 4 5.93 -6.52 10.14
N PHE A 5 5.75 -5.55 11.02
CA PHE A 5 6.13 -4.16 10.75
C PHE A 5 7.61 -4.03 10.41
N LEU A 6 8.50 -4.62 11.23
CA LEU A 6 9.95 -4.54 11.01
C LEU A 6 10.40 -5.31 9.77
N GLN A 7 9.80 -6.45 9.48
CA GLN A 7 10.06 -7.21 8.24
C GLN A 7 9.66 -6.37 7.01
N ASN A 8 8.50 -5.73 7.04
CA ASN A 8 8.05 -4.86 5.96
C ASN A 8 8.92 -3.60 5.81
N CYS A 9 9.34 -2.97 6.92
CA CYS A 9 10.28 -1.85 6.89
C CYS A 9 11.61 -2.26 6.25
N SER A 10 12.12 -3.43 6.58
CA SER A 10 13.35 -3.97 5.97
C SER A 10 13.19 -4.19 4.46
N ALA A 11 12.10 -4.82 4.03
CA ALA A 11 11.82 -5.05 2.61
C ALA A 11 11.62 -3.74 1.84
N PHE A 12 10.92 -2.77 2.45
CA PHE A 12 10.72 -1.44 1.88
C PHE A 12 12.05 -0.68 1.75
N THR A 13 12.88 -0.68 2.80
CA THR A 13 14.19 -0.02 2.82
C THR A 13 15.13 -0.60 1.75
N ALA A 14 15.14 -1.92 1.59
CA ALA A 14 15.97 -2.58 0.58
C ALA A 14 15.60 -2.15 -0.86
N ARG A 15 14.33 -1.85 -1.11
CA ARG A 15 13.84 -1.48 -2.44
C ARG A 15 13.79 0.02 -2.68
N PHE A 16 13.49 0.81 -1.63
CA PHE A 16 13.26 2.25 -1.68
C PHE A 16 14.05 2.99 -0.59
N PRO A 17 15.39 2.91 -0.60
CA PRO A 17 16.23 3.38 0.54
C PRO A 17 16.08 4.87 0.81
N GLU A 18 15.96 5.71 -0.22
CA GLU A 18 15.81 7.16 -0.07
C GLU A 18 14.48 7.52 0.60
N GLN A 19 13.38 6.91 0.17
CA GLN A 19 12.09 7.13 0.80
C GLN A 19 12.06 6.57 2.22
N ALA A 20 12.64 5.40 2.46
CA ALA A 20 12.74 4.82 3.80
C ALA A 20 13.50 5.75 4.76
N ALA A 21 14.61 6.34 4.32
CA ALA A 21 15.36 7.31 5.11
C ALA A 21 14.53 8.57 5.40
N ARG A 22 13.88 9.13 4.39
CA ARG A 22 13.00 10.31 4.53
C ARG A 22 11.85 10.07 5.50
N LEU A 23 11.30 8.87 5.52
CA LEU A 23 10.17 8.48 6.37
C LEU A 23 10.61 8.02 7.78
N GLY A 24 11.91 7.86 8.03
CA GLY A 24 12.43 7.34 9.28
C GLY A 24 12.27 5.83 9.46
N LEU A 25 12.17 5.08 8.35
CA LEU A 25 11.91 3.63 8.35
C LEU A 25 13.18 2.78 8.15
N ASN A 26 14.31 3.40 7.85
CA ASN A 26 15.58 2.75 7.57
C ASN A 26 16.34 2.26 8.82
N ARG A 27 15.87 2.61 10.01
CA ARG A 27 16.38 2.16 11.31
C ARG A 27 15.25 1.64 12.17
N GLN A 28 15.45 0.52 12.83
CA GLN A 28 14.44 -0.15 13.64
C GLN A 28 13.86 0.75 14.73
N GLU A 29 14.73 1.47 15.47
CA GLU A 29 14.30 2.35 16.57
C GLU A 29 13.41 3.49 16.07
N THR A 30 13.84 4.20 15.02
CA THR A 30 13.06 5.30 14.45
C THR A 30 11.78 4.83 13.81
N ALA A 31 11.78 3.67 13.16
CA ALA A 31 10.58 3.07 12.59
C ALA A 31 9.54 2.74 13.67
N LEU A 32 9.95 2.15 14.78
CA LEU A 32 9.07 1.87 15.92
C LEU A 32 8.53 3.15 16.56
N GLN A 33 9.36 4.18 16.70
CA GLN A 33 8.90 5.50 17.18
C GLN A 33 7.85 6.10 16.23
N CYS A 34 8.06 6.04 14.92
CA CYS A 34 7.08 6.49 13.94
C CYS A 34 5.73 5.78 14.13
N LEU A 35 5.74 4.46 14.31
CA LEU A 35 4.51 3.69 14.53
C LEU A 35 3.81 4.07 15.84
N GLN A 36 4.58 4.28 16.92
CA GLN A 36 4.05 4.66 18.22
C GLN A 36 3.44 6.06 18.25
N THR A 37 3.88 6.96 17.36
CA THR A 37 3.40 8.35 17.27
C THR A 37 2.22 8.51 16.31
N VAL A 38 1.72 7.42 15.71
CA VAL A 38 0.50 7.49 14.89
C VAL A 38 -0.68 7.94 15.77
N PRO A 39 -1.45 8.95 15.34
CA PRO A 39 -2.54 9.48 16.12
C PRO A 39 -3.63 8.44 16.43
N PRO A 40 -4.36 8.57 17.56
CA PRO A 40 -5.33 7.57 18.03
C PRO A 40 -6.57 7.41 17.14
N GLU A 41 -6.82 8.36 16.25
CA GLU A 41 -7.86 8.25 15.24
C GLU A 41 -7.60 7.17 14.19
N TYR A 42 -6.37 6.68 14.08
CA TYR A 42 -6.00 5.53 13.25
C TYR A 42 -6.04 4.26 14.08
N ARG A 43 -6.73 3.25 13.64
CA ARG A 43 -6.81 1.96 14.35
C ARG A 43 -6.86 0.79 13.37
N LEU A 44 -6.02 -0.20 13.61
CA LEU A 44 -6.19 -1.52 13.00
C LEU A 44 -7.21 -2.31 13.81
N VAL A 45 -8.19 -2.86 13.14
CA VAL A 45 -9.21 -3.73 13.74
C VAL A 45 -9.31 -5.02 12.93
N HIS A 46 -9.78 -6.09 13.56
CA HIS A 46 -10.03 -7.34 12.86
C HIS A 46 -11.34 -7.26 12.07
N ALA A 47 -11.32 -7.65 10.79
CA ALA A 47 -12.53 -7.76 10.00
C ALA A 47 -13.47 -8.86 10.54
N LYS A 48 -14.78 -8.68 10.37
CA LYS A 48 -15.81 -9.52 11.01
C LYS A 48 -16.12 -10.83 10.26
N ALA A 49 -15.42 -11.15 9.20
CA ALA A 49 -15.66 -12.39 8.45
C ALA A 49 -15.46 -13.62 9.34
N LYS A 50 -16.47 -14.48 9.43
CA LYS A 50 -16.41 -15.72 10.23
C LYS A 50 -15.44 -16.72 9.57
N GLY A 51 -14.63 -17.39 10.39
CA GLY A 51 -13.77 -18.51 9.95
C GLY A 51 -12.53 -18.11 9.18
N MET A 52 -12.18 -16.83 9.12
CA MET A 52 -10.94 -16.36 8.50
C MET A 52 -9.84 -16.16 9.54
N GLU A 53 -8.59 -16.42 9.12
CA GLU A 53 -7.41 -15.94 9.83
C GLU A 53 -7.48 -14.43 10.05
N TYR A 54 -6.61 -13.90 10.94
CA TYR A 54 -6.55 -12.48 11.21
C TYR A 54 -6.47 -11.66 9.92
N THR A 55 -7.54 -10.95 9.61
CA THR A 55 -7.66 -10.08 8.43
C THR A 55 -7.87 -8.65 8.91
N PRO A 56 -6.81 -7.82 8.92
CA PRO A 56 -6.92 -6.46 9.42
C PRO A 56 -7.71 -5.57 8.47
N THR A 57 -8.44 -4.62 9.03
CA THR A 57 -8.96 -3.43 8.32
C THR A 57 -8.58 -2.18 9.08
N LEU A 58 -8.49 -1.06 8.39
CA LEU A 58 -8.07 0.22 8.96
C LEU A 58 -9.29 1.11 9.19
N VAL A 59 -9.33 1.73 10.35
CA VAL A 59 -10.30 2.79 10.69
C VAL A 59 -9.54 4.10 10.87
N VAL A 60 -9.99 5.15 10.20
CA VAL A 60 -9.47 6.51 10.31
C VAL A 60 -10.64 7.45 10.59
N ASN A 61 -10.56 8.22 11.67
CA ASN A 61 -11.65 9.13 12.08
C ASN A 61 -13.02 8.43 12.17
N GLY A 62 -13.07 7.18 12.64
CA GLY A 62 -14.29 6.40 12.73
C GLY A 62 -14.79 5.77 11.42
N SER A 63 -14.18 6.07 10.29
CA SER A 63 -14.52 5.54 8.97
C SER A 63 -13.61 4.38 8.57
N PHE A 64 -14.18 3.32 8.01
CA PHE A 64 -13.43 2.17 7.49
C PHE A 64 -12.79 2.52 6.14
N VAL A 65 -11.48 2.29 6.02
CA VAL A 65 -10.73 2.43 4.76
C VAL A 65 -10.98 1.24 3.82
N HIS A 66 -11.17 0.05 4.39
CA HIS A 66 -11.55 -1.17 3.69
C HIS A 66 -12.81 -1.77 4.30
N SER A 67 -13.36 -2.77 3.66
CA SER A 67 -14.51 -3.51 4.17
C SER A 67 -14.30 -3.93 5.63
N LYS A 68 -15.26 -3.61 6.49
CA LYS A 68 -15.30 -4.09 7.88
C LYS A 68 -15.56 -5.59 7.99
N TYR A 69 -16.00 -6.22 6.90
CA TYR A 69 -16.37 -7.64 6.87
C TYR A 69 -15.28 -8.49 6.23
N ASN A 70 -14.88 -8.17 5.00
CA ASN A 70 -13.88 -8.93 4.26
C ASN A 70 -13.11 -8.04 3.27
N PRO A 71 -11.98 -7.44 3.69
CA PRO A 71 -11.15 -6.60 2.83
C PRO A 71 -10.55 -7.33 1.62
N GLN A 72 -10.25 -8.62 1.76
CA GLN A 72 -9.70 -9.43 0.66
C GLN A 72 -10.74 -9.65 -0.43
N GLU A 73 -11.96 -9.98 -0.06
CA GLU A 73 -13.05 -10.17 -1.02
C GLU A 73 -13.46 -8.86 -1.70
N GLU A 74 -13.42 -7.75 -0.96
CA GLU A 74 -13.59 -6.41 -1.53
C GLU A 74 -12.56 -6.16 -2.63
N ALA A 75 -11.28 -6.38 -2.34
CA ALA A 75 -10.20 -6.21 -3.30
C ALA A 75 -10.34 -7.13 -4.52
N ARG A 76 -10.75 -8.41 -4.33
CA ARG A 76 -11.02 -9.33 -5.45
C ARG A 76 -12.15 -8.83 -6.34
N ARG A 77 -13.26 -8.35 -5.76
CA ARG A 77 -14.37 -7.80 -6.55
C ARG A 77 -13.96 -6.58 -7.36
N ILE A 78 -13.14 -5.70 -6.77
CA ILE A 78 -12.60 -4.54 -7.48
C ILE A 78 -11.70 -4.99 -8.63
N LEU A 79 -10.78 -5.93 -8.39
CA LEU A 79 -9.86 -6.45 -9.40
C LEU A 79 -10.59 -7.15 -10.56
N ASN A 80 -11.74 -7.78 -10.29
CA ASN A 80 -12.57 -8.43 -11.29
C ASN A 80 -13.56 -7.47 -12.00
N SER A 81 -13.54 -6.18 -11.68
CA SER A 81 -14.36 -5.19 -12.38
C SER A 81 -13.90 -4.97 -13.83
N GLU A 82 -14.79 -4.47 -14.67
CA GLU A 82 -14.51 -4.19 -16.10
C GLU A 82 -13.27 -3.30 -16.27
N PHE A 83 -13.06 -2.33 -15.38
CA PHE A 83 -11.90 -1.45 -15.43
C PHE A 83 -10.57 -2.23 -15.38
N PHE A 84 -10.44 -3.18 -14.46
CA PHE A 84 -9.20 -3.97 -14.33
C PHE A 84 -9.07 -5.07 -15.41
N GLN A 85 -10.10 -5.33 -16.19
CA GLN A 85 -10.07 -6.29 -17.28
C GLN A 85 -9.67 -5.67 -18.63
N THR A 86 -9.44 -4.34 -18.67
CA THR A 86 -8.91 -3.68 -19.86
C THR A 86 -7.44 -3.99 -20.07
N GLU A 87 -7.01 -4.11 -21.32
CA GLU A 87 -5.62 -4.41 -21.67
C GLU A 87 -4.64 -3.37 -21.08
N GLU A 88 -5.01 -2.09 -21.16
CA GLU A 88 -4.20 -1.00 -20.61
C GLU A 88 -3.92 -1.19 -19.11
N VAL A 89 -4.97 -1.45 -18.32
CA VAL A 89 -4.86 -1.60 -16.87
C VAL A 89 -4.12 -2.88 -16.48
N GLN A 90 -4.20 -3.93 -17.29
CA GLN A 90 -3.42 -5.16 -17.08
C GLN A 90 -1.91 -4.98 -17.32
N HIS A 91 -1.51 -3.97 -18.09
CA HIS A 91 -0.12 -3.64 -18.34
C HIS A 91 0.44 -2.57 -17.41
N ARG A 92 -0.40 -1.62 -16.97
CA ARG A 92 0.02 -0.52 -16.11
C ARG A 92 -1.14 0.06 -15.30
N CYS A 93 -0.91 0.31 -14.01
CA CYS A 93 -1.94 0.86 -13.13
C CYS A 93 -1.35 1.84 -12.10
N ILE A 94 -2.08 2.94 -11.85
CA ILE A 94 -1.81 3.87 -10.76
C ILE A 94 -2.83 3.62 -9.66
N PHE A 95 -2.36 3.37 -8.45
CA PHE A 95 -3.18 3.25 -7.25
C PHE A 95 -3.08 4.55 -6.46
N ALA A 96 -4.12 5.34 -6.46
CA ALA A 96 -4.25 6.55 -5.66
C ALA A 96 -4.88 6.18 -4.30
N GLY A 97 -4.04 6.07 -3.29
CA GLY A 97 -4.38 5.48 -2.00
C GLY A 97 -4.03 3.99 -1.94
N LEU A 98 -3.15 3.64 -1.00
CA LEU A 98 -2.72 2.26 -0.80
C LEU A 98 -3.61 1.53 0.22
N GLY A 99 -4.10 2.25 1.23
CA GLY A 99 -4.75 1.65 2.38
C GLY A 99 -3.86 0.59 3.02
N LEU A 100 -4.37 -0.62 3.20
CA LEU A 100 -3.58 -1.76 3.70
C LEU A 100 -2.99 -2.64 2.58
N GLY A 101 -3.02 -2.18 1.32
CA GLY A 101 -2.36 -2.82 0.19
C GLY A 101 -3.03 -4.06 -0.36
N TYR A 102 -4.29 -4.34 -0.02
CA TYR A 102 -4.99 -5.54 -0.51
C TYR A 102 -5.11 -5.58 -2.03
N LEU A 103 -5.62 -4.50 -2.62
CA LEU A 103 -5.84 -4.44 -4.06
C LEU A 103 -4.53 -4.45 -4.85
N ALA A 104 -3.54 -3.63 -4.42
CA ALA A 104 -2.24 -3.58 -5.07
C ALA A 104 -1.51 -4.93 -5.01
N SER A 105 -1.58 -5.64 -3.88
CA SER A 105 -0.99 -6.98 -3.75
C SER A 105 -1.63 -7.99 -4.70
N LEU A 106 -2.96 -8.03 -4.79
CA LEU A 106 -3.67 -8.91 -5.73
C LEU A 106 -3.38 -8.55 -7.19
N TYR A 107 -3.29 -7.26 -7.50
CA TYR A 107 -2.99 -6.79 -8.86
C TYR A 107 -1.63 -7.29 -9.35
N ILE A 108 -0.56 -7.10 -8.57
CA ILE A 108 0.78 -7.56 -8.98
C ILE A 108 0.90 -9.09 -9.02
N GLU A 109 0.13 -9.80 -8.20
CA GLU A 109 0.06 -11.25 -8.23
C GLU A 109 -0.61 -11.74 -9.51
N GLN A 110 -1.70 -11.10 -9.93
CA GLN A 110 -2.43 -11.45 -11.16
C GLN A 110 -1.70 -10.98 -12.42
N PHE A 111 -1.01 -9.83 -12.38
CA PHE A 111 -0.30 -9.21 -13.51
C PHE A 111 1.18 -8.99 -13.18
N PRO A 112 2.00 -10.06 -13.10
CA PRO A 112 3.37 -9.97 -12.59
C PRO A 112 4.34 -9.18 -13.50
N ALA A 113 3.96 -8.92 -14.75
CA ALA A 113 4.73 -8.08 -15.68
C ALA A 113 4.26 -6.62 -15.71
N ALA A 114 3.16 -6.29 -15.02
CA ALA A 114 2.59 -4.96 -15.07
C ALA A 114 3.44 -3.91 -14.35
N GLU A 115 3.42 -2.70 -14.87
CA GLU A 115 3.93 -1.53 -14.15
C GLU A 115 2.89 -1.05 -13.13
N ALA A 116 3.30 -0.79 -11.91
CA ALA A 116 2.44 -0.26 -10.87
C ALA A 116 3.06 0.99 -10.22
N VAL A 117 2.25 2.02 -10.02
CA VAL A 117 2.59 3.18 -9.20
C VAL A 117 1.63 3.24 -8.03
N LEU A 118 2.17 3.20 -6.82
CA LEU A 118 1.41 3.36 -5.60
C LEU A 118 1.63 4.78 -5.05
N ILE A 119 0.56 5.51 -4.84
CA ILE A 119 0.60 6.86 -4.27
C ILE A 119 -0.21 6.84 -2.98
N GLU A 120 0.48 6.97 -1.83
CA GLU A 120 -0.18 7.09 -0.53
C GLU A 120 0.21 8.44 0.11
N PRO A 121 -0.68 9.43 0.08
CA PRO A 121 -0.39 10.75 0.62
C PRO A 121 -0.24 10.76 2.14
N ASP A 122 -0.90 9.82 2.83
CA ASP A 122 -0.92 9.76 4.28
C ASP A 122 0.11 8.77 4.83
N LYS A 123 1.18 9.33 5.42
CA LYS A 123 2.23 8.55 6.08
C LYS A 123 1.67 7.63 7.17
N ASN A 124 0.66 8.05 7.93
CA ASN A 124 0.11 7.26 9.03
C ASN A 124 -0.64 6.02 8.51
N THR A 125 -1.40 6.16 7.42
CA THR A 125 -2.00 5.03 6.71
C THR A 125 -0.92 4.06 6.25
N PHE A 126 0.19 4.55 5.69
CA PHE A 126 1.30 3.69 5.26
C PHE A 126 1.97 2.96 6.43
N LEU A 127 2.18 3.61 7.57
CA LEU A 127 2.72 2.96 8.77
C LEU A 127 1.84 1.79 9.23
N TYR A 128 0.53 1.98 9.24
CA TYR A 128 -0.40 0.89 9.56
C TYR A 128 -0.49 -0.18 8.47
N CYS A 129 -0.32 0.18 7.21
CA CYS A 129 -0.17 -0.78 6.11
C CYS A 129 1.02 -1.73 6.37
N LEU A 130 2.18 -1.17 6.77
CA LEU A 130 3.37 -1.95 7.13
C LEU A 130 3.16 -2.83 8.38
N ALA A 131 2.29 -2.42 9.30
CA ALA A 131 2.01 -3.17 10.54
C ALA A 131 0.93 -4.25 10.38
N ALA A 132 0.11 -4.16 9.32
CA ALA A 132 -1.11 -4.94 9.19
C ALA A 132 -0.89 -6.36 8.66
N ARG A 133 -0.05 -6.51 7.64
CA ARG A 133 0.10 -7.77 6.90
C ARG A 133 1.44 -7.83 6.17
N PRO A 134 1.90 -9.05 5.79
CA PRO A 134 3.12 -9.18 4.98
C PRO A 134 2.99 -8.49 3.61
N LEU A 135 3.95 -7.62 3.28
CA LEU A 135 4.00 -6.83 2.05
C LEU A 135 5.29 -7.04 1.24
N ALA A 136 6.20 -7.89 1.70
CA ALA A 136 7.46 -8.13 1.00
C ALA A 136 7.28 -8.52 -0.48
N PRO A 137 6.31 -9.35 -0.88
CA PRO A 137 6.06 -9.63 -2.30
C PRO A 137 5.70 -8.38 -3.10
N LEU A 138 4.90 -7.47 -2.52
CA LEU A 138 4.55 -6.20 -3.16
C LEU A 138 5.80 -5.34 -3.40
N PHE A 139 6.64 -5.15 -2.38
CA PHE A 139 7.84 -4.33 -2.50
C PHE A 139 8.92 -4.93 -3.41
N ARG A 140 8.93 -6.25 -3.60
CA ARG A 140 9.83 -6.94 -4.53
C ARG A 140 9.37 -6.91 -5.97
N HIS A 141 8.16 -6.44 -6.24
CA HIS A 141 7.67 -6.35 -7.62
C HIS A 141 8.60 -5.48 -8.47
N LYS A 142 9.10 -6.05 -9.59
CA LYS A 142 10.17 -5.44 -10.38
C LYS A 142 9.82 -4.06 -10.92
N HIS A 143 8.56 -3.90 -11.34
CA HIS A 143 8.06 -2.69 -12.01
C HIS A 143 7.18 -1.84 -11.07
N LEU A 144 7.56 -1.77 -9.78
CA LEU A 144 6.89 -0.97 -8.77
C LEU A 144 7.59 0.38 -8.57
N SER A 145 6.81 1.45 -8.63
CA SER A 145 7.15 2.75 -8.08
C SER A 145 6.20 3.08 -6.93
N ILE A 146 6.70 3.73 -5.90
CA ILE A 146 5.90 4.07 -4.73
C ILE A 146 6.22 5.51 -4.27
N LEU A 147 5.18 6.27 -3.94
CA LEU A 147 5.26 7.64 -3.45
C LEU A 147 4.47 7.75 -2.16
N ILE A 148 5.15 7.96 -1.04
CA ILE A 148 4.54 8.01 0.29
C ILE A 148 4.69 9.41 0.90
N GLY A 149 3.57 9.99 1.34
CA GLY A 149 3.55 11.30 1.99
C GLY A 149 3.98 12.44 1.06
N THR A 150 3.86 12.24 -0.26
CA THR A 150 4.20 13.24 -1.25
C THR A 150 3.02 14.19 -1.49
N GLN A 151 3.35 15.44 -1.81
CA GLN A 151 2.34 16.42 -2.21
C GLN A 151 1.81 16.09 -3.62
N PRO A 152 0.57 16.53 -3.97
CA PRO A 152 -0.02 16.26 -5.28
C PRO A 152 0.85 16.74 -6.46
N GLU A 153 1.54 17.86 -6.30
CA GLU A 153 2.42 18.42 -7.31
C GLU A 153 3.66 17.56 -7.58
N GLU A 154 4.23 16.96 -6.53
CA GLU A 154 5.35 16.03 -6.65
C GLU A 154 4.92 14.74 -7.34
N ALA A 155 3.76 14.21 -6.98
CA ALA A 155 3.19 13.02 -7.62
C ALA A 155 2.90 13.29 -9.11
N ALA A 156 2.33 14.42 -9.45
CA ALA A 156 2.06 14.83 -10.83
C ALA A 156 3.37 14.97 -11.64
N SER A 157 4.39 15.60 -11.06
CA SER A 157 5.71 15.74 -11.68
C SER A 157 6.37 14.38 -11.94
N PHE A 158 6.29 13.46 -10.98
CA PHE A 158 6.79 12.09 -11.15
C PHE A 158 6.08 11.37 -12.31
N LEU A 159 4.75 11.39 -12.35
CA LEU A 159 3.97 10.73 -13.39
C LEU A 159 4.27 11.33 -14.78
N SER A 160 4.44 12.64 -14.89
CA SER A 160 4.81 13.31 -16.13
C SER A 160 6.20 12.94 -16.59
N SER A 161 7.20 12.94 -15.71
CA SER A 161 8.60 12.65 -16.03
C SER A 161 8.84 11.18 -16.41
N THR A 162 8.01 10.26 -15.90
CA THR A 162 8.10 8.82 -16.17
C THR A 162 7.20 8.35 -17.32
N GLY A 163 6.52 9.27 -18.01
CA GLY A 163 5.70 8.97 -19.18
C GLY A 163 4.34 8.34 -18.89
N TRP A 164 3.87 8.43 -17.65
CA TRP A 164 2.55 7.92 -17.27
C TRP A 164 1.37 8.72 -17.86
N ASN A 165 1.62 9.90 -18.36
CA ASN A 165 0.65 10.73 -19.06
C ASN A 165 0.59 10.49 -20.57
N ARG A 166 1.43 9.59 -21.12
CA ARG A 166 1.38 9.24 -22.54
C ARG A 166 0.35 8.13 -22.73
N LYS A 167 -0.58 8.34 -23.64
CA LYS A 167 -1.47 7.26 -24.13
C LYS A 167 -0.57 6.20 -24.78
N ILE A 168 -0.81 4.96 -24.41
CA ILE A 168 -0.23 3.80 -25.10
C ILE A 168 -0.85 3.70 -26.49
#